data_514043b68ef02cee6b90ce9b2830e499
#
_entry.id   514043b68ef02cee6b90ce9b2830e499
#
_cell.length_a   1.000
_cell.length_b   1.000
_cell.length_c   1.000
_cell.angle_alpha   90.00
_cell.angle_beta   90.00
_cell.angle_gamma   90.00
#
_symmetry.space_group_name_H-M   'P 1'
#
loop_
_entity.id
_entity.type
_entity.pdbx_description
1 polymer ?
#
loop_
_entity_poly.entity_id
_entity_poly.type
_entity_poly.pdbx_seq_one_letter_code
_entity_poly.pdbx_strand_id
1 'polypeptide(L)'
;MQTVNERLRDESIAHAVWISRYSTGVAARMVKILNDSDAELTARLLIALDSLDPGNFTVKRLESLLASVRKVNRTAINSMFTSLSGELNELAIYEAGYQLSLFDSMLPDFVADVHPLVGISPDALYAAAMARPFQGRLLSEWASDLEADRLRRITNTVRQGFLLGDTNEQIARKIRGHVSKGFQDGALQMSRANAASIAKTAVGHLAATARESFASANNDLIKGKQWLSTLDNRTTPQCRIRDRLKYTLNNKPVGHSGDAANLLI
;
A
#
# COMPACT_ATOMS: atom_id res chain seq x y z
N MET A 1 21.19 33.10 -3.26
CA MET A 1 21.72 31.72 -3.08
C MET A 1 20.73 30.99 -2.19
N GLN A 2 20.23 29.79 -2.59
CA GLN A 2 19.32 29.02 -1.74
C GLN A 2 20.07 28.48 -0.51
N THR A 3 19.39 28.48 0.63
CA THR A 3 19.90 27.86 1.86
C THR A 3 19.87 26.31 1.74
N VAL A 4 20.61 25.61 2.58
CA VAL A 4 20.58 24.13 2.65
C VAL A 4 19.15 23.64 2.87
N ASN A 5 18.40 24.26 3.78
CA ASN A 5 17.00 23.86 4.07
C ASN A 5 16.06 24.09 2.87
N GLU A 6 16.28 25.12 2.06
CA GLU A 6 15.48 25.33 0.84
C GLU A 6 15.78 24.27 -0.22
N ARG A 7 17.03 23.90 -0.39
CA ARG A 7 17.42 22.80 -1.30
C ARG A 7 16.88 21.45 -0.83
N LEU A 8 17.01 21.13 0.45
CA LEU A 8 16.44 19.90 1.05
C LEU A 8 14.92 19.84 0.88
N ARG A 9 14.23 20.97 1.04
CA ARG A 9 12.78 21.04 0.80
C ARG A 9 12.45 20.72 -0.65
N ASP A 10 13.12 21.34 -1.61
CA ASP A 10 12.82 21.17 -3.02
C ASP A 10 13.09 19.72 -3.47
N GLU A 11 14.17 19.10 -3.00
CA GLU A 11 14.48 17.69 -3.22
C GLU A 11 13.47 16.75 -2.54
N SER A 12 13.04 17.09 -1.32
CA SER A 12 11.99 16.30 -0.63
C SER A 12 10.67 16.30 -1.40
N ILE A 13 10.31 17.42 -2.03
CA ILE A 13 9.13 17.51 -2.90
C ILE A 13 9.31 16.64 -4.15
N ALA A 14 10.46 16.74 -4.81
CA ALA A 14 10.77 15.93 -5.99
C ALA A 14 10.71 14.42 -5.66
N HIS A 15 11.29 14.04 -4.53
CA HIS A 15 11.27 12.67 -4.05
C HIS A 15 9.85 12.19 -3.70
N ALA A 16 9.02 13.01 -3.07
CA ALA A 16 7.63 12.67 -2.80
C ALA A 16 6.82 12.40 -4.09
N VAL A 17 7.08 13.16 -5.17
CA VAL A 17 6.50 12.92 -6.49
C VAL A 17 6.99 11.58 -7.05
N TRP A 18 8.28 11.28 -6.90
CA TRP A 18 8.84 10.00 -7.33
C TRP A 18 8.21 8.83 -6.57
N ILE A 19 8.11 8.89 -5.23
CA ILE A 19 7.43 7.88 -4.40
C ILE A 19 5.98 7.66 -4.85
N SER A 20 5.26 8.74 -5.16
CA SER A 20 3.87 8.64 -5.67
C SER A 20 3.78 7.87 -6.99
N ARG A 21 4.71 8.12 -7.92
CA ARG A 21 4.79 7.39 -9.19
C ARG A 21 5.20 5.94 -8.98
N TYR A 22 6.22 5.70 -8.18
CA TYR A 22 6.68 4.36 -7.82
C TYR A 22 5.55 3.54 -7.19
N SER A 23 4.85 4.10 -6.18
CA SER A 23 3.72 3.44 -5.53
C SER A 23 2.59 3.07 -6.49
N THR A 24 2.36 3.90 -7.52
CA THR A 24 1.38 3.62 -8.57
C THR A 24 1.82 2.44 -9.44
N GLY A 25 3.11 2.34 -9.76
CA GLY A 25 3.69 1.20 -10.47
C GLY A 25 3.58 -0.11 -9.65
N VAL A 26 3.94 -0.07 -8.37
CA VAL A 26 3.78 -1.21 -7.44
C VAL A 26 2.31 -1.65 -7.38
N ALA A 27 1.39 -0.72 -7.18
CA ALA A 27 -0.04 -1.01 -7.14
C ALA A 27 -0.55 -1.68 -8.43
N ALA A 28 -0.09 -1.22 -9.59
CA ALA A 28 -0.45 -1.81 -10.88
C ALA A 28 0.04 -3.27 -11.00
N ARG A 29 1.27 -3.57 -10.51
CA ARG A 29 1.79 -4.95 -10.48
C ARG A 29 0.98 -5.86 -9.56
N MET A 30 0.58 -5.37 -8.38
CA MET A 30 -0.28 -6.12 -7.45
C MET A 30 -1.64 -6.42 -8.06
N VAL A 31 -2.26 -5.44 -8.71
CA VAL A 31 -3.54 -5.63 -9.42
C VAL A 31 -3.40 -6.62 -10.59
N LYS A 32 -2.27 -6.59 -11.31
CA LYS A 32 -2.00 -7.55 -12.38
C LYS A 32 -1.94 -9.00 -11.86
N ILE A 33 -1.24 -9.25 -10.76
CA ILE A 33 -1.18 -10.57 -10.12
C ILE A 33 -2.58 -11.07 -9.78
N LEU A 34 -3.43 -10.22 -9.21
CA LEU A 34 -4.82 -10.60 -8.91
C LEU A 34 -5.65 -10.86 -10.17
N ASN A 35 -5.51 -10.05 -11.22
CA ASN A 35 -6.23 -10.26 -12.48
C ASN A 35 -5.84 -11.58 -13.16
N ASP A 36 -4.55 -11.92 -13.15
CA ASP A 36 -4.06 -13.18 -13.71
C ASP A 36 -4.63 -14.37 -12.91
N SER A 37 -4.64 -14.29 -11.59
CA SER A 37 -5.24 -15.30 -10.69
C SER A 37 -6.77 -15.37 -10.80
N ASP A 38 -7.45 -14.27 -11.10
CA ASP A 38 -8.90 -14.24 -11.29
C ASP A 38 -9.34 -15.05 -12.51
N ALA A 39 -8.51 -15.20 -13.53
CA ALA A 39 -8.77 -16.07 -14.67
C ALA A 39 -8.81 -17.54 -14.25
N GLU A 40 -7.80 -17.99 -13.50
CA GLU A 40 -7.75 -19.37 -12.97
C GLU A 40 -8.90 -19.62 -11.99
N LEU A 41 -9.15 -18.68 -11.07
CA LEU A 41 -10.27 -18.79 -10.12
C LEU A 41 -11.60 -18.97 -10.83
N THR A 42 -11.86 -18.17 -11.87
CA THR A 42 -13.10 -18.23 -12.64
C THR A 42 -13.23 -19.55 -13.40
N ALA A 43 -12.15 -20.06 -14.01
CA ALA A 43 -12.14 -21.35 -14.69
C ALA A 43 -12.45 -22.51 -13.73
N ARG A 44 -11.82 -22.52 -12.55
CA ARG A 44 -12.08 -23.54 -11.51
C ARG A 44 -13.51 -23.44 -10.95
N LEU A 45 -14.02 -22.22 -10.80
CA LEU A 45 -15.39 -22.00 -10.37
C LEU A 45 -16.38 -22.57 -11.38
N LEU A 46 -16.18 -22.32 -12.68
CA LEU A 46 -17.06 -22.88 -13.73
C LEU A 46 -17.07 -24.41 -13.70
N ILE A 47 -15.89 -25.05 -13.66
CA ILE A 47 -15.80 -26.52 -13.56
C ILE A 47 -16.57 -27.03 -12.33
N ALA A 48 -16.43 -26.37 -11.20
CA ALA A 48 -17.10 -26.76 -9.97
C ALA A 48 -18.62 -26.51 -10.03
N LEU A 49 -19.07 -25.42 -10.67
CA LEU A 49 -20.50 -25.14 -10.89
C LEU A 49 -21.13 -26.13 -11.86
N ASP A 50 -20.45 -26.50 -12.94
CA ASP A 50 -20.93 -27.48 -13.93
C ASP A 50 -21.06 -28.88 -13.36
N SER A 51 -20.30 -29.20 -12.30
CA SER A 51 -20.42 -30.46 -11.57
C SER A 51 -21.63 -30.52 -10.61
N LEU A 52 -22.35 -29.42 -10.42
CA LEU A 52 -23.53 -29.35 -9.56
C LEU A 52 -24.80 -29.62 -10.37
N ASP A 53 -25.58 -30.59 -9.92
CA ASP A 53 -26.94 -30.82 -10.43
C ASP A 53 -27.86 -29.68 -9.99
N PRO A 54 -28.46 -28.90 -10.92
CA PRO A 54 -29.35 -27.78 -10.60
C PRO A 54 -30.51 -28.12 -9.67
N GLY A 55 -30.99 -29.39 -9.73
CA GLY A 55 -32.10 -29.87 -8.90
C GLY A 55 -31.72 -30.19 -7.44
N ASN A 56 -30.44 -30.16 -7.08
CA ASN A 56 -29.95 -30.69 -5.81
C ASN A 56 -28.94 -29.73 -5.12
N PHE A 57 -29.22 -28.42 -5.16
CA PHE A 57 -28.37 -27.41 -4.50
C PHE A 57 -28.49 -27.53 -2.98
N THR A 58 -27.44 -28.03 -2.33
CA THR A 58 -27.35 -28.10 -0.86
C THR A 58 -26.21 -27.23 -0.35
N VAL A 59 -26.35 -26.77 0.89
CA VAL A 59 -25.28 -26.01 1.58
C VAL A 59 -23.95 -26.78 1.56
N LYS A 60 -24.01 -28.10 1.76
CA LYS A 60 -22.80 -28.96 1.75
C LYS A 60 -22.09 -28.99 0.39
N ARG A 61 -22.84 -28.98 -0.71
CA ARG A 61 -22.25 -28.91 -2.06
C ARG A 61 -21.65 -27.54 -2.35
N LEU A 62 -22.30 -26.44 -1.92
CA LEU A 62 -21.75 -25.10 -2.01
C LEU A 62 -20.44 -24.98 -1.22
N GLU A 63 -20.36 -25.54 -0.02
CA GLU A 63 -19.13 -25.54 0.78
C GLU A 63 -18.00 -26.31 0.12
N SER A 64 -18.27 -27.46 -0.49
CA SER A 64 -17.29 -28.23 -1.25
C SER A 64 -16.76 -27.45 -2.46
N LEU A 65 -17.64 -26.81 -3.22
CA LEU A 65 -17.29 -25.92 -4.33
C LEU A 65 -16.39 -24.78 -3.86
N LEU A 66 -16.76 -24.14 -2.75
CA LEU A 66 -15.98 -23.03 -2.20
C LEU A 66 -14.62 -23.45 -1.64
N ALA A 67 -14.39 -24.72 -1.31
CA ALA A 67 -13.10 -25.19 -0.84
C ALA A 67 -12.00 -25.05 -1.89
N SER A 68 -12.28 -25.40 -3.15
CA SER A 68 -11.32 -25.20 -4.26
C SER A 68 -11.07 -23.73 -4.56
N VAL A 69 -12.13 -22.92 -4.53
CA VAL A 69 -12.05 -21.47 -4.72
C VAL A 69 -11.25 -20.79 -3.60
N ARG A 70 -11.42 -21.23 -2.35
CA ARG A 70 -10.62 -20.75 -1.21
C ARG A 70 -9.13 -20.97 -1.42
N LYS A 71 -8.74 -22.15 -1.89
CA LYS A 71 -7.33 -22.47 -2.16
C LYS A 71 -6.72 -21.52 -3.19
N VAL A 72 -7.39 -21.32 -4.32
CA VAL A 72 -6.91 -20.41 -5.38
C VAL A 72 -6.87 -18.98 -4.88
N ASN A 73 -7.89 -18.52 -4.15
CA ASN A 73 -7.94 -17.17 -3.58
C ASN A 73 -6.77 -16.94 -2.62
N ARG A 74 -6.50 -17.88 -1.72
CA ARG A 74 -5.37 -17.79 -0.78
C ARG A 74 -4.04 -17.75 -1.51
N THR A 75 -3.83 -18.61 -2.51
CA THR A 75 -2.61 -18.61 -3.33
C THR A 75 -2.42 -17.26 -4.02
N ALA A 76 -3.47 -16.69 -4.61
CA ALA A 76 -3.42 -15.38 -5.27
C ALA A 76 -3.01 -14.26 -4.30
N ILE A 77 -3.62 -14.23 -3.11
CA ILE A 77 -3.30 -13.23 -2.09
C ILE A 77 -1.87 -13.40 -1.58
N ASN A 78 -1.44 -14.63 -1.28
CA ASN A 78 -0.07 -14.89 -0.83
C ASN A 78 0.95 -14.47 -1.90
N SER A 79 0.74 -14.80 -3.17
CA SER A 79 1.62 -14.39 -4.28
C SER A 79 1.72 -12.87 -4.38
N MET A 80 0.58 -12.17 -4.28
CA MET A 80 0.56 -10.71 -4.31
C MET A 80 1.32 -10.09 -3.13
N PHE A 81 1.10 -10.57 -1.90
CA PHE A 81 1.78 -10.02 -0.73
C PHE A 81 3.26 -10.41 -0.68
N THR A 82 3.67 -11.58 -1.16
CA THR A 82 5.08 -11.94 -1.34
C THR A 82 5.76 -10.98 -2.32
N SER A 83 5.11 -10.70 -3.45
CA SER A 83 5.61 -9.72 -4.42
C SER A 83 5.70 -8.31 -3.83
N LEU A 84 4.65 -7.87 -3.10
CA LEU A 84 4.66 -6.57 -2.42
C LEU A 84 5.80 -6.48 -1.39
N SER A 85 6.02 -7.53 -0.59
CA SER A 85 7.13 -7.57 0.37
C SER A 85 8.49 -7.46 -0.30
N GLY A 86 8.68 -8.09 -1.46
CA GLY A 86 9.88 -7.93 -2.29
C GLY A 86 10.10 -6.48 -2.74
N GLU A 87 9.07 -5.85 -3.29
CA GLU A 87 9.10 -4.43 -3.70
C GLU A 87 9.43 -3.49 -2.53
N LEU A 88 8.86 -3.77 -1.34
CA LEU A 88 9.14 -2.98 -0.15
C LEU A 88 10.56 -3.18 0.36
N ASN A 89 11.13 -4.38 0.24
CA ASN A 89 12.52 -4.63 0.61
C ASN A 89 13.50 -3.91 -0.33
N GLU A 90 13.25 -3.96 -1.64
CA GLU A 90 14.02 -3.19 -2.63
C GLU A 90 13.92 -1.67 -2.38
N LEU A 91 12.73 -1.18 -2.04
CA LEU A 91 12.53 0.21 -1.68
C LEU A 91 13.29 0.58 -0.40
N ALA A 92 13.39 -0.31 0.60
CA ALA A 92 14.15 -0.05 1.82
C ALA A 92 15.64 0.15 1.52
N ILE A 93 16.20 -0.67 0.61
CA ILE A 93 17.59 -0.51 0.15
C ILE A 93 17.77 0.86 -0.53
N TYR A 94 16.85 1.20 -1.44
CA TYR A 94 16.91 2.49 -2.12
C TYR A 94 16.79 3.67 -1.16
N GLU A 95 15.79 3.67 -0.27
CA GLU A 95 15.51 4.77 0.66
C GLU A 95 16.67 4.97 1.66
N ALA A 96 17.27 3.91 2.17
CA ALA A 96 18.42 4.00 3.07
C ALA A 96 19.61 4.72 2.41
N GLY A 97 19.91 4.36 1.16
CA GLY A 97 20.96 5.01 0.37
C GLY A 97 20.60 6.44 -0.03
N TYR A 98 19.35 6.67 -0.44
CA TYR A 98 18.87 7.97 -0.85
C TYR A 98 18.96 9.01 0.27
N GLN A 99 18.48 8.68 1.48
CA GLN A 99 18.52 9.63 2.61
C GLN A 99 19.96 10.05 2.94
N LEU A 100 20.89 9.10 2.99
CA LEU A 100 22.30 9.40 3.24
C LEU A 100 22.89 10.29 2.14
N SER A 101 22.74 9.90 0.87
CA SER A 101 23.28 10.64 -0.27
C SER A 101 22.69 12.03 -0.41
N LEU A 102 21.40 12.20 -0.11
CA LEU A 102 20.74 13.50 -0.14
C LEU A 102 21.39 14.48 0.83
N PHE A 103 21.55 14.08 2.09
CA PHE A 103 22.15 14.95 3.10
C PHE A 103 23.62 15.18 2.85
N ASP A 104 24.37 14.15 2.47
CA ASP A 104 25.80 14.25 2.13
C ASP A 104 26.06 15.29 1.01
N SER A 105 25.22 15.26 -0.04
CA SER A 105 25.34 16.23 -1.16
C SER A 105 24.90 17.66 -0.83
N MET A 106 24.17 17.85 0.26
CA MET A 106 23.60 19.17 0.61
C MET A 106 24.36 19.88 1.71
N LEU A 107 25.07 19.15 2.56
CA LEU A 107 25.82 19.72 3.68
C LEU A 107 27.13 20.33 3.19
N PRO A 108 27.55 21.47 3.77
CA PRO A 108 28.90 21.99 3.58
C PRO A 108 29.95 21.06 4.20
N ASP A 109 31.11 20.90 3.57
CA ASP A 109 32.17 19.99 3.99
C ASP A 109 32.55 20.17 5.48
N PHE A 110 32.68 21.42 5.95
CA PHE A 110 33.00 21.70 7.34
C PHE A 110 31.92 21.21 8.34
N VAL A 111 30.65 21.04 7.91
CA VAL A 111 29.58 20.49 8.75
C VAL A 111 29.69 18.97 8.77
N ALA A 112 29.96 18.36 7.61
CA ALA A 112 30.13 16.91 7.49
C ALA A 112 31.36 16.43 8.29
N ASP A 113 32.42 17.21 8.36
CA ASP A 113 33.64 16.91 9.16
C ASP A 113 33.34 16.88 10.68
N VAL A 114 32.48 17.77 11.15
CA VAL A 114 32.13 17.88 12.59
C VAL A 114 30.98 16.92 12.98
N HIS A 115 30.04 16.70 12.07
CA HIS A 115 28.86 15.86 12.24
C HIS A 115 28.79 14.81 11.14
N PRO A 116 29.56 13.72 11.23
CA PRO A 116 29.52 12.66 10.25
C PRO A 116 28.12 12.00 10.22
N LEU A 117 27.56 11.87 9.02
CA LEU A 117 26.22 11.30 8.85
C LEU A 117 26.21 9.81 9.20
N VAL A 118 25.18 9.41 9.95
CA VAL A 118 24.91 8.01 10.28
C VAL A 118 23.88 7.46 9.29
N GLY A 119 24.30 6.50 8.46
CA GLY A 119 23.39 5.77 7.57
C GLY A 119 22.48 4.83 8.34
N ILE A 120 21.37 4.46 7.73
CA ILE A 120 20.44 3.44 8.27
C ILE A 120 20.62 2.11 7.53
N SER A 121 20.60 0.99 8.26
CA SER A 121 20.62 -0.33 7.63
C SER A 121 19.31 -0.59 6.89
N PRO A 122 19.33 -1.02 5.61
CA PRO A 122 18.15 -1.40 4.86
C PRO A 122 17.29 -2.45 5.58
N ASP A 123 17.93 -3.47 6.16
CA ASP A 123 17.21 -4.55 6.88
C ASP A 123 16.53 -4.03 8.14
N ALA A 124 17.20 -3.15 8.90
CA ALA A 124 16.62 -2.52 10.08
C ALA A 124 15.47 -1.58 9.70
N LEU A 125 15.60 -0.85 8.58
CA LEU A 125 14.53 -0.01 8.04
C LEU A 125 13.31 -0.83 7.64
N TYR A 126 13.53 -1.91 6.86
CA TYR A 126 12.45 -2.80 6.45
C TYR A 126 11.75 -3.41 7.65
N ALA A 127 12.49 -3.96 8.61
CA ALA A 127 11.94 -4.53 9.82
C ALA A 127 11.12 -3.50 10.64
N ALA A 128 11.64 -2.27 10.79
CA ALA A 128 10.94 -1.19 11.48
C ALA A 128 9.64 -0.80 10.79
N ALA A 129 9.64 -0.71 9.45
CA ALA A 129 8.44 -0.40 8.68
C ALA A 129 7.39 -1.52 8.77
N MET A 130 7.82 -2.78 8.73
CA MET A 130 6.90 -3.93 8.83
C MET A 130 6.34 -4.16 10.23
N ALA A 131 7.08 -3.77 11.27
CA ALA A 131 6.62 -3.85 12.67
C ALA A 131 5.66 -2.73 13.07
N ARG A 132 5.55 -1.67 12.28
CA ARG A 132 4.66 -0.53 12.57
C ARG A 132 3.34 -0.66 11.82
N PRO A 133 2.20 -0.54 12.50
CA PRO A 133 0.91 -0.52 11.81
C PRO A 133 0.77 0.77 10.99
N PHE A 134 0.23 0.64 9.79
CA PHE A 134 -0.24 1.76 8.98
C PHE A 134 -1.76 1.70 8.82
N GLN A 135 -2.41 2.84 8.96
CA GLN A 135 -3.88 2.90 9.04
C GLN A 135 -4.48 1.91 10.05
N GLY A 136 -3.80 1.73 11.19
CA GLY A 136 -4.26 0.92 12.32
C GLY A 136 -4.05 -0.59 12.19
N ARG A 137 -3.34 -1.08 11.16
CA ARG A 137 -3.11 -2.53 10.92
C ARG A 137 -1.70 -2.81 10.41
N LEU A 138 -1.20 -4.00 10.71
CA LEU A 138 0.02 -4.53 10.11
C LEU A 138 -0.23 -5.01 8.68
N LEU A 139 0.81 -5.09 7.86
CA LEU A 139 0.69 -5.57 6.48
C LEU A 139 0.10 -6.99 6.39
N SER A 140 0.45 -7.87 7.34
CA SER A 140 -0.10 -9.23 7.43
C SER A 140 -1.60 -9.27 7.75
N GLU A 141 -2.09 -8.32 8.55
CA GLU A 141 -3.51 -8.18 8.86
C GLU A 141 -4.29 -7.69 7.64
N TRP A 142 -3.73 -6.74 6.87
CA TRP A 142 -4.29 -6.32 5.59
C TRP A 142 -4.41 -7.47 4.59
N ALA A 143 -3.41 -8.40 4.57
CA ALA A 143 -3.46 -9.59 3.72
C ALA A 143 -4.64 -10.50 4.08
N SER A 144 -4.80 -10.78 5.37
CA SER A 144 -5.87 -11.64 5.89
C SER A 144 -7.25 -11.05 5.61
N ASP A 145 -7.42 -9.75 5.79
CA ASP A 145 -8.67 -9.07 5.54
C ASP A 145 -9.03 -9.04 4.05
N LEU A 146 -8.04 -8.82 3.18
CA LEU A 146 -8.26 -8.84 1.74
C LEU A 146 -8.64 -10.25 1.25
N GLU A 147 -8.01 -11.31 1.79
CA GLU A 147 -8.37 -12.70 1.50
C GLU A 147 -9.82 -12.99 1.88
N ALA A 148 -10.20 -12.62 3.10
CA ALA A 148 -11.56 -12.84 3.62
C ALA A 148 -12.62 -12.04 2.84
N ASP A 149 -12.35 -10.76 2.53
CA ASP A 149 -13.26 -9.93 1.75
C ASP A 149 -13.49 -10.48 0.34
N ARG A 150 -12.42 -10.92 -0.35
CA ARG A 150 -12.53 -11.55 -1.67
C ARG A 150 -13.41 -12.80 -1.61
N LEU A 151 -13.12 -13.68 -0.66
CA LEU A 151 -13.89 -14.92 -0.51
C LEU A 151 -15.37 -14.64 -0.23
N ARG A 152 -15.66 -13.68 0.65
CA ARG A 152 -17.05 -13.26 0.95
C ARG A 152 -17.76 -12.75 -0.30
N ARG A 153 -17.11 -11.91 -1.12
CA ARG A 153 -17.70 -11.40 -2.38
C ARG A 153 -18.00 -12.52 -3.36
N ILE A 154 -17.06 -13.44 -3.55
CA ILE A 154 -17.27 -14.61 -4.42
C ILE A 154 -18.46 -15.43 -3.93
N THR A 155 -18.47 -15.78 -2.64
CA THR A 155 -19.55 -16.59 -2.03
C THR A 155 -20.91 -15.92 -2.18
N ASN A 156 -21.00 -14.63 -1.92
CA ASN A 156 -22.26 -13.90 -2.04
C ASN A 156 -22.74 -13.82 -3.49
N THR A 157 -21.83 -13.60 -4.44
CA THR A 157 -22.19 -13.54 -5.87
C THR A 157 -22.68 -14.92 -6.37
N VAL A 158 -22.04 -16.00 -5.95
CA VAL A 158 -22.50 -17.36 -6.26
C VAL A 158 -23.91 -17.60 -5.72
N ARG A 159 -24.13 -17.30 -4.42
CA ARG A 159 -25.46 -17.48 -3.79
C ARG A 159 -26.55 -16.65 -4.48
N GLN A 160 -26.26 -15.39 -4.78
CA GLN A 160 -27.20 -14.51 -5.48
C GLN A 160 -27.51 -15.02 -6.89
N GLY A 161 -26.48 -15.49 -7.63
CA GLY A 161 -26.67 -16.05 -8.96
C GLY A 161 -27.63 -17.27 -8.94
N PHE A 162 -27.45 -18.18 -8.01
CA PHE A 162 -28.38 -19.32 -7.85
C PHE A 162 -29.79 -18.86 -7.51
N LEU A 163 -29.97 -17.91 -6.62
CA LEU A 163 -31.30 -17.38 -6.26
C LEU A 163 -32.01 -16.69 -7.42
N LEU A 164 -31.25 -16.07 -8.33
CA LEU A 164 -31.80 -15.39 -9.51
C LEU A 164 -31.95 -16.29 -10.73
N GLY A 165 -31.51 -17.56 -10.66
CA GLY A 165 -31.52 -18.46 -11.81
C GLY A 165 -30.47 -18.12 -12.88
N ASP A 166 -29.38 -17.47 -12.50
CA ASP A 166 -28.28 -17.16 -13.42
C ASP A 166 -27.62 -18.45 -13.94
N THR A 167 -27.13 -18.43 -15.19
CA THR A 167 -26.27 -19.51 -15.69
C THR A 167 -24.89 -19.46 -15.01
N ASN A 168 -24.16 -20.58 -15.09
CA ASN A 168 -22.80 -20.66 -14.52
C ASN A 168 -21.86 -19.59 -15.10
N GLU A 169 -21.97 -19.32 -16.42
CA GLU A 169 -21.22 -18.28 -17.10
C GLU A 169 -21.62 -16.87 -16.63
N GLN A 170 -22.90 -16.65 -16.35
CA GLN A 170 -23.38 -15.37 -15.81
C GLN A 170 -22.82 -15.14 -14.40
N ILE A 171 -22.82 -16.16 -13.55
CA ILE A 171 -22.24 -16.10 -12.20
C ILE A 171 -20.73 -15.80 -12.30
N ALA A 172 -20.01 -16.55 -13.14
CA ALA A 172 -18.58 -16.35 -13.35
C ALA A 172 -18.25 -14.93 -13.84
N ARG A 173 -19.07 -14.41 -14.76
CA ARG A 173 -18.95 -13.06 -15.30
C ARG A 173 -19.26 -11.97 -14.26
N LYS A 174 -20.27 -12.17 -13.43
CA LYS A 174 -20.58 -11.27 -12.30
C LYS A 174 -19.45 -11.22 -11.26
N ILE A 175 -18.69 -12.30 -11.09
CA ILE A 175 -17.54 -12.33 -10.19
C ILE A 175 -16.34 -11.60 -10.80
N ARG A 176 -15.92 -11.97 -12.01
CA ARG A 176 -14.73 -11.44 -12.65
C ARG A 176 -14.93 -10.05 -13.24
N GLY A 177 -16.09 -9.83 -13.85
CA GLY A 177 -16.38 -8.67 -14.71
C GLY A 177 -16.07 -8.93 -16.18
N HIS A 178 -16.36 -7.95 -17.04
CA HIS A 178 -16.16 -8.02 -18.49
C HIS A 178 -14.79 -7.46 -18.88
N VAL A 179 -14.10 -8.15 -19.79
CA VAL A 179 -12.83 -7.71 -20.38
C VAL A 179 -12.97 -6.33 -21.06
N SER A 180 -14.07 -6.14 -21.81
CA SER A 180 -14.36 -4.89 -22.49
C SER A 180 -14.52 -3.67 -21.57
N LYS A 181 -14.76 -3.91 -20.28
CA LYS A 181 -14.86 -2.88 -19.23
C LYS A 181 -13.64 -2.88 -18.31
N GLY A 182 -12.55 -3.54 -18.70
CA GLY A 182 -11.37 -3.68 -17.85
C GLY A 182 -11.68 -4.34 -16.49
N PHE A 183 -12.67 -5.23 -16.45
CA PHE A 183 -13.15 -5.93 -15.24
C PHE A 183 -13.71 -5.01 -14.14
N GLN A 184 -14.12 -3.78 -14.48
CA GLN A 184 -14.60 -2.79 -13.51
C GLN A 184 -16.01 -3.11 -12.96
N ASP A 185 -16.76 -3.94 -13.62
CA ASP A 185 -18.14 -4.32 -13.27
C ASP A 185 -18.26 -5.69 -12.55
N GLY A 186 -17.14 -6.29 -12.19
CA GLY A 186 -17.12 -7.55 -11.44
C GLY A 186 -17.07 -7.35 -9.92
N ALA A 187 -17.59 -8.33 -9.17
CA ALA A 187 -17.57 -8.31 -7.69
C ALA A 187 -16.15 -8.19 -7.11
N LEU A 188 -15.12 -8.65 -7.83
CA LEU A 188 -13.70 -8.56 -7.43
C LEU A 188 -13.06 -7.19 -7.68
N GLN A 189 -13.74 -6.26 -8.35
CA GLN A 189 -13.20 -4.92 -8.60
C GLN A 189 -12.83 -4.19 -7.30
N MET A 190 -13.68 -4.25 -6.29
CA MET A 190 -13.40 -3.62 -5.00
C MET A 190 -12.16 -4.20 -4.32
N SER A 191 -11.94 -5.52 -4.41
CA SER A 191 -10.75 -6.16 -3.84
C SER A 191 -9.48 -5.74 -4.57
N ARG A 192 -9.52 -5.53 -5.89
CA ARG A 192 -8.40 -4.98 -6.67
C ARG A 192 -8.10 -3.53 -6.30
N ALA A 193 -9.13 -2.73 -6.11
CA ALA A 193 -8.98 -1.34 -5.64
C ALA A 193 -8.36 -1.28 -4.23
N ASN A 194 -8.81 -2.16 -3.32
CA ASN A 194 -8.25 -2.28 -1.98
C ASN A 194 -6.77 -2.72 -2.02
N ALA A 195 -6.42 -3.72 -2.84
CA ALA A 195 -5.04 -4.15 -3.03
C ALA A 195 -4.14 -3.01 -3.53
N ALA A 196 -4.62 -2.23 -4.50
CA ALA A 196 -3.90 -1.06 -4.99
C ALA A 196 -3.70 0.01 -3.91
N SER A 197 -4.72 0.24 -3.09
CA SER A 197 -4.65 1.19 -1.96
C SER A 197 -3.65 0.72 -0.91
N ILE A 198 -3.69 -0.55 -0.51
CA ILE A 198 -2.75 -1.16 0.44
C ILE A 198 -1.31 -0.99 -0.06
N ALA A 199 -1.04 -1.34 -1.32
CA ALA A 199 0.28 -1.23 -1.90
C ALA A 199 0.82 0.21 -1.90
N LYS A 200 0.00 1.18 -2.30
CA LYS A 200 0.38 2.60 -2.27
C LYS A 200 0.66 3.09 -0.86
N THR A 201 -0.17 2.72 0.10
CA THR A 201 0.00 3.11 1.50
C THR A 201 1.24 2.48 2.11
N ALA A 202 1.51 1.19 1.82
CA ALA A 202 2.70 0.50 2.32
C ALA A 202 4.00 1.14 1.80
N VAL A 203 4.05 1.51 0.52
CA VAL A 203 5.18 2.25 -0.08
C VAL A 203 5.38 3.60 0.62
N GLY A 204 4.32 4.37 0.79
CA GLY A 204 4.40 5.67 1.49
C GLY A 204 4.82 5.53 2.94
N HIS A 205 4.34 4.49 3.64
CA HIS A 205 4.69 4.18 5.02
C HIS A 205 6.18 3.85 5.17
N LEU A 206 6.74 3.03 4.27
CA LEU A 206 8.15 2.69 4.29
C LEU A 206 9.03 3.93 4.04
N ALA A 207 8.71 4.74 3.03
CA ALA A 207 9.46 5.96 2.73
C ALA A 207 9.38 6.99 3.89
N ALA A 208 8.24 7.09 4.59
CA ALA A 208 8.12 7.91 5.79
C ALA A 208 8.98 7.36 6.93
N THR A 209 8.97 6.05 7.15
CA THR A 209 9.81 5.38 8.16
C THR A 209 11.30 5.61 7.89
N ALA A 210 11.73 5.60 6.62
CA ALA A 210 13.11 5.88 6.23
C ALA A 210 13.54 7.29 6.65
N ARG A 211 12.74 8.30 6.31
CA ARG A 211 13.01 9.69 6.70
C ARG A 211 13.08 9.87 8.22
N GLU A 212 12.13 9.27 8.95
CA GLU A 212 12.09 9.34 10.40
C GLU A 212 13.29 8.64 11.04
N SER A 213 13.66 7.46 10.57
CA SER A 213 14.79 6.69 11.08
C SER A 213 16.12 7.42 10.83
N PHE A 214 16.29 7.96 9.62
CA PHE A 214 17.49 8.75 9.27
C PHE A 214 17.59 10.03 10.13
N ALA A 215 16.49 10.79 10.25
CA ALA A 215 16.47 11.99 11.07
C ALA A 215 16.73 11.68 12.55
N SER A 216 16.25 10.55 13.05
CA SER A 216 16.49 10.13 14.45
C SER A 216 17.94 9.70 14.67
N ALA A 217 18.57 9.02 13.71
CA ALA A 217 19.98 8.63 13.77
C ALA A 217 20.93 9.84 13.70
N ASN A 218 20.51 10.94 13.09
CA ASN A 218 21.27 12.17 12.91
C ASN A 218 20.65 13.35 13.69
N ASN A 219 20.16 13.10 14.90
CA ASN A 219 19.43 14.11 15.71
C ASN A 219 20.33 15.20 16.28
N ASP A 220 21.63 15.05 16.24
CA ASP A 220 22.63 16.09 16.53
C ASP A 220 22.64 17.20 15.46
N LEU A 221 22.36 16.85 14.20
CA LEU A 221 22.26 17.74 13.05
C LEU A 221 20.83 18.12 12.72
N ILE A 222 19.91 17.14 12.65
CA ILE A 222 18.51 17.33 12.25
C ILE A 222 17.64 17.57 13.49
N LYS A 223 17.25 18.82 13.72
CA LYS A 223 16.49 19.21 14.94
C LYS A 223 14.97 19.16 14.77
N GLY A 224 14.48 19.05 13.56
CA GLY A 224 13.03 19.05 13.31
C GLY A 224 12.67 18.83 11.86
N LYS A 225 11.39 18.90 11.60
CA LYS A 225 10.78 18.71 10.29
C LYS A 225 9.76 19.80 9.99
N GLN A 226 9.51 20.04 8.71
CA GLN A 226 8.51 20.99 8.25
C GLN A 226 7.41 20.22 7.51
N TRP A 227 6.15 20.53 7.81
CA TRP A 227 5.02 20.01 7.05
C TRP A 227 4.96 20.69 5.69
N LEU A 228 4.84 19.89 4.63
CA LEU A 228 4.65 20.37 3.27
C LEU A 228 3.39 19.75 2.69
N SER A 229 2.47 20.60 2.23
CA SER A 229 1.21 20.18 1.60
C SER A 229 1.26 20.42 0.10
N THR A 230 0.59 19.57 -0.68
CA THR A 230 0.51 19.69 -2.15
C THR A 230 -0.27 20.93 -2.58
N LEU A 231 -1.17 21.45 -1.71
CA LEU A 231 -2.03 22.62 -1.91
C LEU A 231 -2.90 22.56 -3.17
N ASP A 232 -3.29 21.35 -3.56
CA ASP A 232 -4.25 21.12 -4.63
C ASP A 232 -5.72 21.17 -4.12
N ASN A 233 -6.69 20.92 -5.02
CA ASN A 233 -8.12 20.92 -4.68
C ASN A 233 -8.56 19.73 -3.79
N ARG A 234 -7.70 18.71 -3.59
CA ARG A 234 -7.92 17.57 -2.71
C ARG A 234 -7.28 17.75 -1.34
N THR A 235 -6.48 18.80 -1.16
CA THR A 235 -5.82 19.07 0.12
C THR A 235 -6.85 19.46 1.17
N THR A 236 -6.91 18.69 2.26
CA THR A 236 -7.84 18.94 3.37
C THR A 236 -7.56 20.28 4.06
N PRO A 237 -8.56 20.90 4.70
CA PRO A 237 -8.35 22.14 5.47
C PRO A 237 -7.23 22.00 6.52
N GLN A 238 -7.16 20.86 7.19
CA GLN A 238 -6.10 20.58 8.19
C GLN A 238 -4.71 20.58 7.57
N CYS A 239 -4.52 19.94 6.40
CA CYS A 239 -3.24 19.96 5.70
C CYS A 239 -2.86 21.36 5.23
N ARG A 240 -3.83 22.18 4.79
CA ARG A 240 -3.61 23.58 4.39
C ARG A 240 -3.14 24.44 5.56
N ILE A 241 -3.77 24.29 6.75
CA ILE A 241 -3.39 25.02 7.96
C ILE A 241 -1.99 24.63 8.43
N ARG A 242 -1.61 23.35 8.26
CA ARG A 242 -0.30 22.84 8.67
C ARG A 242 0.82 23.18 7.69
N ASP A 243 0.52 23.61 6.47
CA ASP A 243 1.54 23.88 5.46
C ASP A 243 2.61 24.85 5.99
N ARG A 244 3.87 24.45 5.84
CA ARG A 244 5.08 25.14 6.32
C ARG A 244 5.24 25.24 7.84
N LEU A 245 4.34 24.67 8.65
CA LEU A 245 4.55 24.61 10.08
C LEU A 245 5.70 23.67 10.44
N LYS A 246 6.44 24.03 11.49
CA LYS A 246 7.61 23.30 11.96
C LYS A 246 7.29 22.45 13.19
N TYR A 247 7.92 21.30 13.27
CA TYR A 247 7.77 20.34 14.35
C TYR A 247 9.13 19.77 14.76
N THR A 248 9.29 19.42 16.03
CA THR A 248 10.43 18.61 16.47
C THR A 248 10.38 17.21 15.87
N LEU A 249 11.44 16.42 15.98
CA LEU A 249 11.44 15.01 15.56
C LEU A 249 10.35 14.19 16.31
N ASN A 250 10.03 14.57 17.55
CA ASN A 250 8.95 13.95 18.35
C ASN A 250 7.57 14.57 18.08
N ASN A 251 7.36 15.19 16.94
CA ASN A 251 6.09 15.77 16.49
C ASN A 251 5.52 16.91 17.37
N LYS A 252 6.31 17.54 18.24
CA LYS A 252 5.85 18.68 19.02
C LYS A 252 5.91 19.95 18.16
N PRO A 253 4.86 20.82 18.19
CA PRO A 253 4.86 22.09 17.46
C PRO A 253 6.03 23.00 17.86
N VAL A 254 6.58 23.74 16.90
CA VAL A 254 7.67 24.71 17.14
C VAL A 254 7.17 26.10 16.71
N GLY A 255 6.94 26.99 17.68
CA GLY A 255 6.51 28.37 17.42
C GLY A 255 5.03 28.53 17.01
N HIS A 256 4.20 27.50 17.24
CA HIS A 256 2.75 27.55 16.99
C HIS A 256 2.02 26.55 17.91
N SER A 257 0.70 26.70 18.03
CA SER A 257 -0.15 25.85 18.87
C SER A 257 -0.78 24.64 18.13
N GLY A 258 -0.32 24.36 16.91
CA GLY A 258 -0.88 23.27 16.09
C GLY A 258 -0.60 21.89 16.69
N ASP A 259 -1.66 21.10 16.87
CA ASP A 259 -1.57 19.77 17.43
C ASP A 259 -0.82 18.82 16.48
N ALA A 260 0.21 18.18 16.99
CA ALA A 260 1.06 17.23 16.23
C ALA A 260 0.54 15.78 16.28
N ALA A 261 -0.52 15.52 17.06
CA ALA A 261 -0.96 14.18 17.43
C ALA A 261 -1.32 13.24 16.25
N ASN A 262 -1.41 13.74 15.02
CA ASN A 262 -1.77 12.96 13.83
C ASN A 262 -0.86 13.24 12.62
N LEU A 263 0.41 13.54 12.85
CA LEU A 263 1.40 13.61 11.77
C LEU A 263 1.79 12.19 11.31
N LEU A 264 0.89 11.51 10.63
CA LEU A 264 1.25 10.43 9.73
C LEU A 264 1.80 11.08 8.45
N ILE A 265 3.09 11.14 8.35
CA ILE A 265 3.83 11.59 7.16
C ILE A 265 3.87 10.47 6.15
#